data_c8926b145bbcd18317a71227834ecb84
#
_entry.id   c8926b145bbcd18317a71227834ecb84
#
_cell.length_a   1.000
_cell.length_b   1.000
_cell.length_c   1.000
_cell.angle_alpha   90.00
_cell.angle_beta   90.00
_cell.angle_gamma   90.00
#
_symmetry.space_group_name_H-M   'P 1'
#
loop_
_entity.id
_entity.type
_entity.pdbx_description
1 polymer ?
#
loop_
_entity_poly.entity_id
_entity_poly.type
_entity_poly.pdbx_seq_one_letter_code
_entity_poly.pdbx_strand_id
1 'polypeptide(L)' 'MRIEANHNFLTVDIYKGEQLVSAIDLEGSVIEVVRELTDLFAVLDIDCEVVEID' A
#
# COMPACT_ATOMS: atom_id res chain seq x y z
N MET A 1 4.20 -1.27 -9.40
CA MET A 1 3.73 -0.50 -8.20
C MET A 1 4.23 -1.17 -6.94
N ARG A 2 4.54 -0.40 -5.94
CA ARG A 2 4.97 -0.91 -4.64
C ARG A 2 4.11 -0.26 -3.56
N ILE A 3 3.61 -1.08 -2.64
CA ILE A 3 2.87 -0.61 -1.46
C ILE A 3 3.76 -0.84 -0.25
N GLU A 4 4.07 0.21 0.49
CA GLU A 4 4.81 0.12 1.75
C GLU A 4 3.84 0.30 2.90
N ALA A 5 3.63 -0.77 3.65
CA ALA A 5 2.71 -0.77 4.79
C ALA A 5 3.53 -0.61 6.07
N ASN A 6 3.38 0.53 6.74
CA ASN A 6 4.08 0.82 7.99
C ASN A 6 3.15 0.58 9.17
N HIS A 7 3.40 -0.50 9.91
CA HIS A 7 2.56 -0.90 11.05
C HIS A 7 2.83 -0.06 12.31
N ASN A 8 3.98 0.60 12.38
CA ASN A 8 4.31 1.47 13.52
C ASN A 8 3.55 2.79 13.45
N PHE A 9 3.50 3.39 12.27
CA PHE A 9 2.88 4.70 12.08
C PHE A 9 1.49 4.61 11.50
N LEU A 10 1.00 3.40 11.21
CA LEU A 10 -0.30 3.15 10.59
C LEU A 10 -0.45 3.95 9.28
N THR A 11 0.56 3.84 8.43
CA THR A 11 0.55 4.51 7.12
C THR A 11 0.72 3.50 6.00
N VAL A 12 0.16 3.83 4.85
CA VAL A 12 0.34 3.07 3.61
C VAL A 12 0.80 4.03 2.53
N ASP A 13 2.00 3.77 2.00
CA ASP A 13 2.57 4.58 0.94
C ASP A 13 2.58 3.79 -0.36
N ILE A 14 2.20 4.43 -1.45
CA ILE A 14 2.14 3.80 -2.77
C ILE A 14 3.16 4.46 -3.66
N TYR A 15 4.03 3.64 -4.25
CA TYR A 15 5.09 4.09 -5.14
C TYR A 15 4.94 3.53 -6.55
N LYS A 16 5.26 4.35 -7.53
CA LYS A 16 5.48 3.91 -8.89
C LYS A 16 6.96 4.14 -9.21
N GLY A 17 7.74 3.06 -9.25
CA GLY A 17 9.19 3.18 -9.28
C GLY A 17 9.71 3.85 -8.01
N GLU A 18 10.40 4.96 -8.15
CA GLU A 18 10.90 5.73 -7.00
C GLU A 18 10.00 6.92 -6.64
N GLN A 19 8.90 7.07 -7.37
CA GLN A 19 8.00 8.20 -7.15
C GLN A 19 6.88 7.83 -6.19
N LEU A 20 6.73 8.61 -5.13
CA LEU A 20 5.60 8.50 -4.21
C LEU A 20 4.33 9.00 -4.91
N VAL A 21 3.37 8.11 -5.07
CA VAL A 21 2.09 8.44 -5.73
C VAL A 21 1.06 8.87 -4.71
N SER A 22 1.00 8.17 -3.58
CA SER A 22 0.01 8.45 -2.55
C SER A 22 0.55 8.05 -1.18
N ALA A 23 0.21 8.83 -0.17
CA ALA A 23 0.51 8.51 1.22
C ALA A 23 -0.80 8.58 2.00
N ILE A 24 -1.15 7.48 2.67
CA ILE A 24 -2.43 7.34 3.36
C ILE A 24 -2.18 7.13 4.85
N ASP A 25 -2.71 8.04 5.66
CA ASP A 25 -2.73 7.88 7.12
C ASP A 25 -3.99 7.14 7.52
N LEU A 26 -3.84 6.12 8.38
CA LEU A 26 -4.95 5.25 8.74
C LEU A 26 -5.31 5.39 10.21
N GLU A 27 -6.61 5.30 10.48
CA GLU A 27 -7.13 5.19 11.85
C GLU A 27 -7.56 3.75 12.16
N GLY A 28 -7.43 2.85 11.20
CA GLY A 28 -7.88 1.48 11.33
C GLY A 28 -6.82 0.46 10.94
N SER A 29 -7.26 -0.64 10.34
CA SER A 29 -6.39 -1.76 10.01
C SER A 29 -5.58 -1.51 8.74
N VAL A 30 -4.25 -1.53 8.87
CA VAL A 30 -3.34 -1.46 7.74
C VAL A 30 -3.54 -2.67 6.82
N ILE A 31 -3.76 -3.85 7.40
CA ILE A 31 -3.93 -5.09 6.64
C ILE A 31 -5.14 -5.02 5.72
N GLU A 32 -6.27 -4.48 6.19
CA GLU A 32 -7.48 -4.34 5.38
C GLU A 32 -7.27 -3.41 4.20
N VAL A 33 -6.61 -2.27 4.43
CA VAL A 33 -6.34 -1.30 3.36
C VAL A 33 -5.39 -1.89 2.32
N VAL A 34 -4.34 -2.57 2.75
CA VAL A 34 -3.41 -3.24 1.83
C VAL A 34 -4.14 -4.28 1.00
N ARG A 35 -5.02 -5.07 1.61
CA ARG A 35 -5.80 -6.07 0.89
C ARG A 35 -6.70 -5.43 -0.17
N GLU A 36 -7.39 -4.35 0.17
CA GLU A 36 -8.24 -3.63 -0.78
C GLU A 36 -7.44 -3.07 -1.95
N LEU A 37 -6.25 -2.51 -1.67
CA LEU A 37 -5.38 -1.97 -2.70
C LEU A 37 -4.84 -3.07 -3.62
N THR A 38 -4.41 -4.20 -3.05
CA THR A 38 -3.91 -5.31 -3.87
C THR A 38 -5.01 -5.91 -4.73
N ASP A 39 -6.24 -6.01 -4.22
CA ASP A 39 -7.37 -6.48 -5.00
C ASP A 39 -7.70 -5.51 -6.13
N LEU A 40 -7.67 -4.21 -5.86
CA LEU A 40 -7.91 -3.19 -6.88
C LEU A 40 -6.87 -3.25 -7.99
N PHE A 41 -5.59 -3.34 -7.63
CA PHE A 41 -4.51 -3.42 -8.63
C PHE A 41 -4.60 -4.71 -9.44
N ALA A 42 -5.02 -5.82 -8.84
CA ALA A 42 -5.23 -7.07 -9.56
C ALA A 42 -6.34 -6.94 -10.61
N VAL A 43 -7.44 -6.28 -10.26
CA VAL A 43 -8.54 -6.02 -11.20
C VAL A 43 -8.09 -5.15 -12.36
N LEU A 44 -7.19 -4.20 -12.09
CA LEU A 44 -6.66 -3.28 -13.10
C LEU A 44 -5.47 -3.86 -13.88
N ASP A 45 -5.09 -5.11 -13.61
CA ASP A 45 -3.96 -5.78 -14.24
C ASP A 45 -2.62 -5.06 -13.97
N ILE A 46 -2.48 -4.49 -12.80
CA ILE A 46 -1.26 -3.79 -12.38
C ILE A 46 -0.46 -4.68 -11.45
N ASP A 47 0.80 -4.95 -11.79
CA ASP A 47 1.70 -5.68 -10.91
C ASP A 47 2.00 -4.85 -9.67
N CYS A 48 1.87 -5.49 -8.51
CA CYS A 48 2.04 -4.81 -7.24
C CYS A 48 2.86 -5.66 -6.27
N GLU A 49 3.84 -5.02 -5.64
CA GLU A 49 4.65 -5.61 -4.58
C GLU A 49 4.26 -4.99 -3.26
N VAL A 50 4.13 -5.80 -2.21
CA VAL A 50 3.83 -5.31 -0.86
C VAL A 50 5.06 -5.48 0.01
N VAL A 51 5.49 -4.37 0.63
CA VAL A 51 6.60 -4.34 1.59
C VAL A 51 6.03 -3.96 2.95
N GLU A 52 6.24 -4.80 3.94
CA GLU A 52 5.77 -4.53 5.30
C GLU A 52 6.91 -4.00 6.15
N ILE A 53 6.66 -2.89 6.83
CA ILE A 53 7.62 -2.21 7.71
C ILE A 53 7.07 -2.27 9.12
N ASP A 54 7.81 -2.88 10.02
CA ASP A 54 7.45 -2.98 11.44
C ASP A 54 8.03 -1.83 12.27
#